data_092f2feef3dcb7d71add5ce38914243d
#
_entry.id   092f2feef3dcb7d71add5ce38914243d
#
_cell.length_a   1.000
_cell.length_b   1.000
_cell.length_c   1.000
_cell.angle_alpha   90.00
_cell.angle_beta   90.00
_cell.angle_gamma   90.00
#
_symmetry.space_group_name_H-M   'P 1'
#
loop_
_entity.id
_entity.type
_entity.pdbx_description
1 polymer ?
#
loop_
_entity_poly.entity_id
_entity_poly.type
_entity_poly.pdbx_seq_one_letter_code
_entity_poly.pdbx_strand_id
1 'polypeptide(L)'
;MKKIFLTFMVLVNCVFASDELNIDSLFKKQIGLRSITSFSLLSTGNANSYSLYPNITIGGDPTIWNDTKQVFLTQTFIYTLTPKFDILISGGGSYARQEYTNFFTNEYSSKNRIGFDSLWLGFIYTGDSIADLIPQITFQTAVVQREKAINQTKNFYLKSQSLQASLRGYSDPVVYSIYAGFGYNQSRKFKTLKIEYGNSIYVGGDLSIILSPKITLDLGAEQRFQMKQKINGYQNSEVRSIPTLSLGSTYSINSDTAVSVNASFGGSSASPDSIFGISLWKKF
;
A
#
# COMPACT_ATOMS: atom_id res chain seq x y z
N MET A 1 0.50 -16.64 23.05
CA MET A 1 1.50 -16.24 22.05
C MET A 1 2.29 -17.41 21.42
N LYS A 2 2.68 -18.47 22.13
CA LYS A 2 3.44 -19.61 21.54
C LYS A 2 2.68 -20.44 20.49
N LYS A 3 1.35 -20.52 20.51
CA LYS A 3 0.56 -21.35 19.57
C LYS A 3 0.37 -20.69 18.19
N ILE A 4 0.41 -19.36 18.09
CA ILE A 4 0.25 -18.63 16.83
C ILE A 4 1.54 -18.73 15.98
N PHE A 5 2.71 -18.79 16.63
CA PHE A 5 4.00 -18.93 15.95
C PHE A 5 4.19 -20.31 15.32
N LEU A 6 3.63 -21.35 15.94
CA LEU A 6 3.74 -22.73 15.45
C LEU A 6 2.85 -22.98 14.22
N THR A 7 1.70 -22.29 14.12
CA THR A 7 0.81 -22.40 12.94
C THR A 7 1.40 -21.72 11.71
N PHE A 8 2.22 -20.69 11.91
CA PHE A 8 2.93 -20.03 10.81
C PHE A 8 4.08 -20.87 10.25
N MET A 9 4.71 -21.70 11.09
CA MET A 9 5.83 -22.57 10.70
C MET A 9 5.39 -23.82 9.92
N VAL A 10 4.15 -24.28 10.07
CA VAL A 10 3.62 -25.46 9.38
C VAL A 10 3.22 -25.19 7.93
N LEU A 11 3.03 -23.92 7.55
CA LEU A 11 2.69 -23.53 6.17
C LEU A 11 3.91 -23.41 5.23
N VAL A 12 5.13 -23.60 5.73
CA VAL A 12 6.39 -23.46 4.94
C VAL A 12 6.86 -24.77 4.31
N ASN A 13 6.22 -25.91 4.59
CA ASN A 13 6.57 -27.16 3.95
C ASN A 13 5.84 -27.35 2.62
N CYS A 14 6.25 -26.62 1.58
CA CYS A 14 5.79 -26.86 0.21
C CYS A 14 6.98 -27.19 -0.69
N VAL A 15 7.07 -28.48 -1.00
CA VAL A 15 7.51 -29.11 -2.24
C VAL A 15 8.43 -28.29 -3.14
N PHE A 16 9.68 -28.67 -3.18
CA PHE A 16 10.64 -28.27 -4.22
C PHE A 16 10.26 -28.94 -5.53
N ALA A 17 9.53 -28.25 -6.38
CA ALA A 17 9.41 -28.57 -7.79
C ALA A 17 10.29 -27.59 -8.57
N SER A 18 11.22 -28.10 -9.31
CA SER A 18 12.15 -27.33 -10.14
C SER A 18 11.50 -27.01 -11.49
N ASP A 19 10.54 -26.11 -11.52
CA ASP A 19 10.08 -25.54 -12.79
C ASP A 19 10.89 -24.27 -13.07
N GLU A 20 11.56 -24.23 -14.22
CA GLU A 20 12.24 -23.05 -14.73
C GLU A 20 11.20 -21.95 -14.94
N LEU A 21 11.39 -20.80 -14.28
CA LEU A 21 10.55 -19.62 -14.51
C LEU A 21 10.75 -19.15 -15.94
N ASN A 22 9.77 -19.40 -16.78
CA ASN A 22 9.73 -18.81 -18.11
C ASN A 22 9.29 -17.34 -17.96
N ILE A 23 10.15 -16.41 -18.39
CA ILE A 23 9.91 -14.96 -18.36
C ILE A 23 8.57 -14.62 -19.03
N ASP A 24 8.20 -15.32 -20.10
CA ASP A 24 6.90 -15.18 -20.75
C ASP A 24 5.72 -15.46 -19.80
N SER A 25 5.90 -16.31 -18.79
CA SER A 25 4.84 -16.61 -17.81
C SER A 25 4.59 -15.46 -16.83
N LEU A 26 5.58 -14.59 -16.59
CA LEU A 26 5.44 -13.39 -15.74
C LEU A 26 4.55 -12.33 -16.41
N PHE A 27 4.52 -12.32 -17.77
CA PHE A 27 3.77 -11.34 -18.55
C PHE A 27 2.44 -11.86 -19.07
N LYS A 28 2.28 -13.18 -19.24
CA LYS A 28 1.00 -13.77 -19.64
C LYS A 28 0.05 -13.80 -18.46
N LYS A 29 -0.95 -12.95 -18.51
CA LYS A 29 -2.11 -13.04 -17.60
C LYS A 29 -2.82 -14.36 -17.85
N GLN A 30 -2.78 -15.23 -16.86
CA GLN A 30 -3.58 -16.46 -16.85
C GLN A 30 -4.86 -16.19 -16.08
N ILE A 31 -5.98 -16.73 -16.58
CA ILE A 31 -7.26 -16.72 -15.87
C ILE A 31 -7.05 -17.48 -14.54
N GLY A 32 -7.48 -16.89 -13.44
CA GLY A 32 -7.30 -17.52 -12.13
C GLY A 32 -7.24 -16.52 -10.99
N LEU A 33 -7.11 -17.07 -9.81
CA LEU A 33 -7.01 -16.33 -8.56
C LEU A 33 -5.54 -16.14 -8.16
N ARG A 34 -5.19 -14.91 -7.80
CA ARG A 34 -3.91 -14.57 -7.17
C ARG A 34 -4.16 -13.94 -5.82
N SER A 35 -3.32 -14.25 -4.85
CA SER A 35 -3.36 -13.61 -3.54
C SER A 35 -2.02 -12.97 -3.19
N ILE A 36 -2.09 -11.86 -2.46
CA ILE A 36 -0.93 -11.15 -1.94
C ILE A 36 -1.20 -10.91 -0.46
N THR A 37 -0.40 -11.53 0.39
CA THR A 37 -0.41 -11.27 1.83
C THR A 37 0.79 -10.41 2.15
N SER A 38 0.57 -9.21 2.67
CA SER A 38 1.64 -8.25 2.97
C SER A 38 1.64 -7.91 4.45
N PHE A 39 2.83 -7.93 5.03
CA PHE A 39 3.12 -7.45 6.35
C PHE A 39 4.07 -6.26 6.22
N SER A 40 3.71 -5.11 6.80
CA SER A 40 4.52 -3.91 6.70
C SER A 40 4.69 -3.23 8.06
N LEU A 41 5.91 -2.77 8.31
CA LEU A 41 6.27 -1.94 9.45
C LEU A 41 6.48 -0.52 8.93
N LEU A 42 5.85 0.44 9.56
CA LEU A 42 5.94 1.85 9.19
C LEU A 42 6.36 2.67 10.40
N SER A 43 7.35 3.51 10.21
CA SER A 43 7.75 4.55 11.15
C SER A 43 7.53 5.90 10.50
N THR A 44 6.82 6.77 11.21
CA THR A 44 6.63 8.16 10.81
C THR A 44 7.12 9.03 11.95
N GLY A 45 7.99 9.99 11.70
CA GLY A 45 8.29 11.03 12.69
C GLY A 45 7.03 11.83 13.05
N ASN A 46 6.98 13.09 12.74
CA ASN A 46 5.85 13.99 13.06
C ASN A 46 4.72 13.95 12.02
N ALA A 47 4.27 12.77 11.58
CA ALA A 47 3.26 12.69 10.53
C ALA A 47 1.83 12.77 11.09
N ASN A 48 1.06 13.70 10.55
CA ASN A 48 -0.39 13.66 10.63
C ASN A 48 -0.94 12.50 9.80
N SER A 49 -2.13 12.00 10.14
CA SER A 49 -2.80 10.96 9.36
C SER A 49 -2.93 11.34 7.90
N TYR A 50 -2.47 10.49 7.00
CA TYR A 50 -2.67 10.62 5.56
C TYR A 50 -2.69 9.24 4.89
N SER A 51 -3.23 9.16 3.70
CA SER A 51 -3.25 7.94 2.91
C SER A 51 -2.04 7.92 1.99
N LEU A 52 -1.09 7.03 2.22
CA LEU A 52 0.07 6.84 1.34
C LEU A 52 -0.30 6.07 0.07
N TYR A 53 -1.12 5.04 0.24
CA TYR A 53 -1.58 4.18 -0.84
C TYR A 53 -3.09 4.01 -0.73
N PRO A 54 -3.77 3.54 -1.77
CA PRO A 54 -5.20 3.24 -1.67
C PRO A 54 -5.55 2.42 -0.44
N ASN A 55 -4.67 1.50 -0.04
CA ASN A 55 -4.93 0.53 1.02
C ASN A 55 -4.24 0.85 2.36
N ILE A 56 -3.36 1.84 2.41
CA ILE A 56 -2.60 2.17 3.61
C ILE A 56 -3.00 3.56 4.09
N THR A 57 -3.70 3.61 5.21
CA THR A 57 -3.99 4.84 5.92
C THR A 57 -3.08 4.92 7.14
N ILE A 58 -2.24 5.94 7.20
CA ILE A 58 -1.47 6.21 8.40
C ILE A 58 -2.45 6.63 9.48
N GLY A 59 -2.62 5.74 10.44
CA GLY A 59 -3.56 5.90 11.53
C GLY A 59 -3.00 6.81 12.60
N GLY A 60 -3.17 8.12 12.43
CA GLY A 60 -2.99 9.07 13.50
C GLY A 60 -4.30 9.77 13.84
N ASP A 61 -4.36 10.44 14.96
CA ASP A 61 -5.38 11.45 15.20
C ASP A 61 -4.90 12.73 14.48
N PRO A 62 -5.61 13.22 13.43
CA PRO A 62 -5.16 14.38 12.67
C PRO A 62 -5.18 15.69 13.50
N THR A 63 -5.70 15.64 14.70
CA THR A 63 -5.77 16.79 15.61
C THR A 63 -4.56 16.89 16.55
N ILE A 64 -3.67 15.88 16.53
CA ILE A 64 -2.53 15.76 17.46
C ILE A 64 -1.26 15.50 16.65
N TRP A 65 -0.19 16.24 16.96
CA TRP A 65 1.15 15.97 16.44
C TRP A 65 1.74 14.79 17.21
N ASN A 66 2.09 13.73 16.50
CA ASN A 66 2.59 12.51 17.13
C ASN A 66 3.56 11.75 16.25
N ASP A 67 4.44 11.00 16.87
CA ASP A 67 5.19 9.93 16.25
C ASP A 67 4.30 8.67 16.21
N THR A 68 4.22 8.04 15.05
CA THR A 68 3.40 6.85 14.88
C THR A 68 4.25 5.69 14.34
N LYS A 69 4.30 4.61 15.11
CA LYS A 69 4.82 3.31 14.67
C LYS A 69 3.64 2.40 14.38
N GLN A 70 3.58 1.89 13.17
CA GLN A 70 2.42 1.12 12.72
C GLN A 70 2.84 -0.17 12.03
N VAL A 71 2.13 -1.24 12.35
CA VAL A 71 2.26 -2.54 11.73
C VAL A 71 0.98 -2.79 10.94
N PHE A 72 1.10 -3.10 9.66
CA PHE A 72 -0.02 -3.44 8.79
C PHE A 72 0.02 -4.91 8.41
N LEU A 73 -1.14 -5.52 8.37
CA LEU A 73 -1.38 -6.77 7.69
C LEU A 73 -2.44 -6.53 6.61
N THR A 74 -2.08 -6.78 5.36
CA THR A 74 -2.98 -6.61 4.22
C THR A 74 -3.11 -7.91 3.45
N GLN A 75 -4.35 -8.25 3.09
CA GLN A 75 -4.65 -9.37 2.21
C GLN A 75 -5.33 -8.84 0.95
N THR A 76 -4.75 -9.12 -0.20
CA THR A 76 -5.30 -8.75 -1.51
C THR A 76 -5.57 -9.99 -2.32
N PHE A 77 -6.75 -10.07 -2.92
CA PHE A 77 -7.13 -11.07 -3.91
C PHE A 77 -7.33 -10.39 -5.24
N ILE A 78 -6.78 -10.97 -6.29
CA ILE A 78 -6.93 -10.51 -7.67
C ILE A 78 -7.45 -11.69 -8.48
N TYR A 79 -8.64 -11.55 -9.04
CA TYR A 79 -9.23 -12.56 -9.92
C TYR A 79 -9.23 -12.08 -11.36
N THR A 80 -8.52 -12.80 -12.23
CA THR A 80 -8.45 -12.52 -13.66
C THR A 80 -9.66 -13.13 -14.35
N LEU A 81 -10.60 -12.27 -14.75
CA LEU A 81 -11.82 -12.68 -15.49
C LEU A 81 -11.51 -12.95 -16.95
N THR A 82 -10.70 -12.10 -17.55
CA THR A 82 -10.24 -12.19 -18.95
C THR A 82 -8.80 -11.71 -19.02
N PRO A 83 -8.05 -11.99 -20.11
CA PRO A 83 -6.69 -11.47 -20.25
C PRO A 83 -6.56 -9.96 -20.08
N LYS A 84 -7.65 -9.21 -20.28
CA LYS A 84 -7.66 -7.75 -20.18
C LYS A 84 -8.28 -7.22 -18.89
N PHE A 85 -8.98 -8.04 -18.10
CA PHE A 85 -9.77 -7.54 -16.98
C PHE A 85 -9.61 -8.37 -15.71
N ASP A 86 -9.17 -7.72 -14.63
CA ASP A 86 -9.10 -8.30 -13.29
C ASP A 86 -10.03 -7.57 -12.33
N ILE A 87 -10.57 -8.32 -11.36
CA ILE A 87 -11.21 -7.78 -10.17
C ILE A 87 -10.23 -7.88 -9.01
N LEU A 88 -10.19 -6.84 -8.19
CA LEU A 88 -9.32 -6.72 -7.04
C LEU A 88 -10.14 -6.49 -5.78
N ILE A 89 -9.86 -7.27 -4.72
CA ILE A 89 -10.40 -7.06 -3.37
C ILE A 89 -9.22 -7.01 -2.42
N SER A 90 -9.11 -5.96 -1.63
CA SER A 90 -8.03 -5.80 -0.66
C SER A 90 -8.57 -5.35 0.68
N GLY A 91 -8.20 -6.05 1.73
CA GLY A 91 -8.57 -5.72 3.10
C GLY A 91 -7.36 -5.73 4.02
N GLY A 92 -7.39 -4.92 5.05
CA GLY A 92 -6.29 -4.86 5.99
C GLY A 92 -6.67 -4.37 7.36
N GLY A 93 -5.77 -4.64 8.28
CA GLY A 93 -5.82 -4.15 9.65
C GLY A 93 -4.44 -3.76 10.14
N SER A 94 -4.41 -2.98 11.20
CA SER A 94 -3.14 -2.51 11.75
C SER A 94 -3.12 -2.53 13.27
N TYR A 95 -1.90 -2.56 13.77
CA TYR A 95 -1.54 -2.15 15.13
C TYR A 95 -0.73 -0.87 15.03
N ALA A 96 -1.16 0.18 15.70
CA ALA A 96 -0.46 1.45 15.73
C ALA A 96 -0.18 1.87 17.18
N ARG A 97 1.03 2.33 17.43
CA ARG A 97 1.44 3.00 18.65
C ARG A 97 1.72 4.45 18.31
N GLN A 98 0.96 5.34 18.93
CA GLN A 98 1.10 6.78 18.82
C GLN A 98 1.73 7.34 20.11
N GLU A 99 2.75 8.14 19.96
CA GLU A 99 3.48 8.78 21.05
C GLU A 99 3.34 10.29 20.88
N TYR A 100 2.88 10.99 21.90
CA TYR A 100 2.67 12.44 21.87
C TYR A 100 3.07 13.10 23.18
N THR A 101 3.54 14.34 23.07
CA THR A 101 3.86 15.18 24.20
C THR A 101 2.79 16.27 24.33
N ASN A 102 2.22 16.41 25.49
CA ASN A 102 1.31 17.51 25.76
C ASN A 102 2.11 18.81 25.91
N PHE A 103 1.88 19.77 25.03
CA PHE A 103 2.60 21.04 25.03
C PHE A 103 2.41 21.88 26.31
N PHE A 104 1.29 21.70 27.02
CA PHE A 104 0.99 22.49 28.25
C PHE A 104 1.57 21.86 29.51
N THR A 105 1.59 20.53 29.60
CA THR A 105 2.06 19.82 30.81
C THR A 105 3.43 19.21 30.65
N ASN A 106 3.97 19.21 29.43
CA ASN A 106 5.22 18.52 29.03
C ASN A 106 5.17 17.00 29.35
N GLU A 107 3.97 16.46 29.53
CA GLU A 107 3.78 15.04 29.82
C GLU A 107 3.82 14.22 28.53
N TYR A 108 4.62 13.18 28.56
CA TYR A 108 4.66 12.18 27.52
C TYR A 108 3.53 11.17 27.69
N SER A 109 2.80 10.91 26.62
CA SER A 109 1.72 9.93 26.59
C SER A 109 1.83 9.02 25.39
N SER A 110 1.40 7.79 25.53
CA SER A 110 1.33 6.85 24.41
C SER A 110 -0.05 6.20 24.33
N LYS A 111 -0.50 5.95 23.10
CA LYS A 111 -1.78 5.31 22.82
C LYS A 111 -1.64 4.21 21.80
N ASN A 112 -2.12 3.04 22.15
CA ASN A 112 -2.12 1.89 21.26
C ASN A 112 -3.48 1.72 20.57
N ARG A 113 -3.45 1.30 19.32
CA ARG A 113 -4.64 0.96 18.54
C ARG A 113 -4.39 -0.35 17.79
N ILE A 114 -5.36 -1.24 17.82
CA ILE A 114 -5.40 -2.43 16.99
C ILE A 114 -6.78 -2.53 16.35
N GLY A 115 -6.84 -2.97 15.11
CA GLY A 115 -8.12 -3.27 14.49
C GLY A 115 -8.08 -3.31 12.96
N PHE A 116 -9.25 -3.55 12.43
CA PHE A 116 -9.53 -3.44 11.02
C PHE A 116 -9.41 -1.99 10.55
N ASP A 117 -8.80 -1.74 9.40
CA ASP A 117 -8.62 -0.41 8.83
C ASP A 117 -9.53 -0.18 7.64
N SER A 118 -9.50 -1.06 6.64
CA SER A 118 -10.27 -0.84 5.42
C SER A 118 -10.48 -2.10 4.59
N LEU A 119 -11.53 -2.05 3.76
CA LEU A 119 -11.78 -2.99 2.66
C LEU A 119 -11.95 -2.18 1.38
N TRP A 120 -11.21 -2.58 0.35
CA TRP A 120 -11.21 -1.96 -0.97
C TRP A 120 -11.68 -2.94 -2.03
N LEU A 121 -12.41 -2.43 -2.99
CA LEU A 121 -12.81 -3.14 -4.20
C LEU A 121 -12.27 -2.34 -5.40
N GLY A 122 -11.79 -3.03 -6.40
CA GLY A 122 -11.29 -2.40 -7.60
C GLY A 122 -11.30 -3.30 -8.81
N PHE A 123 -10.89 -2.72 -9.91
CA PHE A 123 -10.65 -3.44 -11.15
C PHE A 123 -9.37 -2.95 -11.81
N ILE A 124 -8.79 -3.83 -12.64
CA ILE A 124 -7.60 -3.54 -13.42
C ILE A 124 -7.94 -3.87 -14.87
N TYR A 125 -7.82 -2.89 -15.75
CA TYR A 125 -7.89 -3.06 -17.18
C TYR A 125 -6.48 -3.04 -17.77
N THR A 126 -6.15 -4.03 -18.60
CA THR A 126 -4.88 -4.12 -19.32
C THR A 126 -5.17 -4.02 -20.82
N GLY A 127 -4.63 -3.00 -21.46
CA GLY A 127 -4.76 -2.78 -22.90
C GLY A 127 -3.83 -3.69 -23.71
N ASP A 128 -3.95 -3.59 -25.02
CA ASP A 128 -3.04 -4.24 -25.94
C ASP A 128 -1.67 -3.54 -25.91
N SER A 129 -0.60 -4.28 -26.23
CA SER A 129 0.74 -3.69 -26.29
C SER A 129 0.82 -2.64 -27.40
N ILE A 130 1.43 -1.49 -27.08
CA ILE A 130 1.72 -0.39 -28.00
C ILE A 130 3.21 -0.14 -27.93
N ALA A 131 3.95 -0.39 -29.00
CA ALA A 131 5.41 -0.24 -29.06
C ALA A 131 6.12 -0.93 -27.85
N ASP A 132 5.77 -2.19 -27.61
CA ASP A 132 6.29 -3.05 -26.52
C ASP A 132 5.93 -2.59 -25.11
N LEU A 133 5.10 -1.56 -24.98
CA LEU A 133 4.56 -1.11 -23.69
C LEU A 133 3.12 -1.62 -23.50
N ILE A 134 2.84 -2.12 -22.32
CA ILE A 134 1.52 -2.63 -21.93
C ILE A 134 0.84 -1.57 -21.06
N PRO A 135 -0.20 -0.89 -21.56
CA PRO A 135 -0.95 0.07 -20.78
C PRO A 135 -1.88 -0.64 -19.80
N GLN A 136 -1.98 -0.08 -18.60
CA GLN A 136 -2.87 -0.60 -17.56
C GLN A 136 -3.56 0.55 -16.83
N ILE A 137 -4.84 0.37 -16.52
CA ILE A 137 -5.64 1.29 -15.71
C ILE A 137 -6.14 0.53 -14.50
N THR A 138 -5.90 1.06 -13.32
CA THR A 138 -6.38 0.51 -12.04
C THR A 138 -7.31 1.50 -11.39
N PHE A 139 -8.52 1.08 -11.05
CA PHE A 139 -9.46 1.84 -10.24
C PHE A 139 -9.76 1.08 -8.96
N GLN A 140 -9.84 1.79 -7.84
CA GLN A 140 -10.20 1.22 -6.54
C GLN A 140 -11.09 2.18 -5.77
N THR A 141 -12.01 1.63 -4.99
CA THR A 141 -12.85 2.37 -4.04
C THR A 141 -12.85 1.70 -2.68
N ALA A 142 -12.79 2.49 -1.63
CA ALA A 142 -12.91 1.99 -0.27
C ALA A 142 -14.37 1.65 0.04
N VAL A 143 -14.70 0.36 0.04
CA VAL A 143 -16.04 -0.11 0.45
C VAL A 143 -16.33 0.30 1.88
N VAL A 144 -15.34 0.13 2.76
CA VAL A 144 -15.37 0.58 4.14
C VAL A 144 -13.99 0.99 4.60
N GLN A 145 -13.91 2.11 5.32
CA GLN A 145 -12.73 2.57 6.05
C GLN A 145 -13.12 2.86 7.49
N ARG A 146 -12.36 2.33 8.43
CA ARG A 146 -12.56 2.55 9.86
C ARG A 146 -11.55 3.55 10.36
N GLU A 147 -12.01 4.73 10.71
CA GLU A 147 -11.17 5.83 11.15
C GLU A 147 -11.48 6.21 12.59
N LYS A 148 -10.48 6.73 13.29
CA LYS A 148 -10.58 7.22 14.65
C LYS A 148 -10.11 8.66 14.73
N ALA A 149 -10.92 9.50 15.35
CA ALA A 149 -10.56 10.88 15.70
C ALA A 149 -11.19 11.25 17.05
N ILE A 150 -10.44 11.94 17.90
CA ILE A 150 -10.88 12.42 19.24
C ILE A 150 -11.69 11.35 19.99
N ASN A 151 -11.10 10.19 20.26
CA ASN A 151 -11.74 9.07 20.96
C ASN A 151 -13.00 8.48 20.30
N GLN A 152 -13.38 8.89 19.09
CA GLN A 152 -14.49 8.32 18.33
C GLN A 152 -13.95 7.43 17.22
N THR A 153 -14.48 6.22 17.13
CA THR A 153 -14.22 5.32 16.00
C THR A 153 -15.47 5.26 15.12
N LYS A 154 -15.31 5.45 13.82
CA LYS A 154 -16.42 5.44 12.88
C LYS A 154 -16.04 4.73 11.59
N ASN A 155 -17.00 4.02 11.01
CA ASN A 155 -16.88 3.45 9.69
C ASN A 155 -17.40 4.44 8.66
N PHE A 156 -16.65 4.59 7.57
CA PHE A 156 -17.00 5.41 6.40
C PHE A 156 -17.05 4.53 5.17
N TYR A 157 -18.05 4.75 4.34
CA TYR A 157 -18.30 3.93 3.15
C TYR A 157 -18.11 4.79 1.90
N LEU A 158 -17.40 4.24 0.90
CA LEU A 158 -17.17 4.86 -0.41
C LEU A 158 -16.59 6.29 -0.35
N LYS A 159 -15.79 6.58 0.70
CA LYS A 159 -15.24 7.92 0.93
C LYS A 159 -13.87 8.14 0.33
N SER A 160 -13.22 7.11 -0.17
CA SER A 160 -11.94 7.20 -0.89
C SER A 160 -12.01 6.41 -2.18
N GLN A 161 -11.48 6.99 -3.24
CA GLN A 161 -11.29 6.35 -4.55
C GLN A 161 -9.86 6.61 -5.03
N SER A 162 -9.36 5.71 -5.86
CA SER A 162 -8.05 5.84 -6.51
C SER A 162 -8.15 5.42 -7.97
N LEU A 163 -7.54 6.20 -8.83
CA LEU A 163 -7.35 5.88 -10.25
C LEU A 163 -5.87 5.99 -10.57
N GLN A 164 -5.32 4.97 -11.21
CA GLN A 164 -3.93 4.94 -11.66
C GLN A 164 -3.87 4.46 -13.10
N ALA A 165 -3.08 5.13 -13.91
CA ALA A 165 -2.66 4.67 -15.22
C ALA A 165 -1.18 4.32 -15.18
N SER A 166 -0.78 3.23 -15.83
CA SER A 166 0.61 2.80 -15.93
C SER A 166 0.94 2.24 -17.29
N LEU A 167 2.22 2.33 -17.65
CA LEU A 167 2.82 1.70 -18.81
C LEU A 167 3.93 0.78 -18.30
N ARG A 168 3.89 -0.49 -18.72
CA ARG A 168 4.90 -1.47 -18.34
C ARG A 168 5.60 -1.98 -19.61
N GLY A 169 6.92 -2.05 -19.55
CA GLY A 169 7.75 -2.60 -20.61
C GLY A 169 8.74 -3.62 -20.08
N TYR A 170 9.34 -4.35 -21.02
CA TYR A 170 10.39 -5.30 -20.74
C TYR A 170 11.54 -5.09 -21.73
N SER A 171 12.75 -5.10 -21.22
CA SER A 171 13.99 -5.11 -22.00
C SER A 171 15.00 -5.94 -21.20
N ASP A 172 15.29 -7.14 -21.67
CA ASP A 172 16.14 -8.12 -20.98
C ASP A 172 17.44 -7.49 -20.43
N PRO A 173 17.73 -7.61 -19.13
CA PRO A 173 17.02 -8.36 -18.08
C PRO A 173 16.09 -7.46 -17.21
N VAL A 174 15.58 -6.34 -17.71
CA VAL A 174 14.89 -5.32 -16.93
C VAL A 174 13.39 -5.26 -17.29
N VAL A 175 12.54 -5.36 -16.28
CA VAL A 175 11.14 -4.97 -16.34
C VAL A 175 11.02 -3.54 -15.77
N TYR A 176 10.36 -2.67 -16.48
CA TYR A 176 10.16 -1.30 -16.02
C TYR A 176 8.70 -0.90 -16.10
N SER A 177 8.29 -0.01 -15.22
CA SER A 177 6.98 0.62 -15.28
C SER A 177 7.06 2.09 -14.91
N ILE A 178 6.21 2.89 -15.55
CA ILE A 178 5.93 4.27 -15.16
C ILE A 178 4.44 4.38 -14.89
N TYR A 179 4.08 5.18 -13.90
CA TYR A 179 2.68 5.36 -13.55
C TYR A 179 2.38 6.77 -13.06
N ALA A 180 1.13 7.16 -13.22
CA ALA A 180 0.57 8.35 -12.62
C ALA A 180 -0.82 8.02 -12.06
N GLY A 181 -1.21 8.69 -10.99
CA GLY A 181 -2.49 8.43 -10.39
C GLY A 181 -3.04 9.59 -9.57
N PHE A 182 -4.30 9.42 -9.22
CA PHE A 182 -5.09 10.38 -8.48
C PHE A 182 -5.86 9.67 -7.37
N GLY A 183 -5.78 10.20 -6.16
CA GLY A 183 -6.55 9.77 -5.00
C GLY A 183 -7.59 10.82 -4.63
N TYR A 184 -8.85 10.42 -4.61
CA TYR A 184 -9.97 11.27 -4.23
C TYR A 184 -10.44 10.91 -2.82
N ASN A 185 -10.52 11.90 -1.93
CA ASN A 185 -10.94 11.74 -0.55
C ASN A 185 -12.11 12.68 -0.23
N GLN A 186 -13.28 12.12 0.01
CA GLN A 186 -14.42 12.88 0.50
C GLN A 186 -14.26 13.20 1.99
N SER A 187 -14.96 14.21 2.46
CA SER A 187 -14.94 14.60 3.87
C SER A 187 -15.47 13.49 4.80
N ARG A 188 -14.88 13.41 6.00
CA ARG A 188 -15.28 12.53 7.10
C ARG A 188 -15.97 13.35 8.18
N LYS A 189 -17.15 12.96 8.57
CA LYS A 189 -17.91 13.65 9.62
C LYS A 189 -18.03 12.76 10.85
N PHE A 190 -17.37 13.16 11.92
CA PHE A 190 -17.54 12.67 13.28
C PHE A 190 -18.62 13.52 13.99
N LYS A 191 -18.90 13.29 15.29
CA LYS A 191 -19.96 14.04 16.00
C LYS A 191 -19.70 15.56 15.99
N THR A 192 -18.49 15.96 16.35
CA THR A 192 -18.09 17.37 16.50
C THR A 192 -16.99 17.80 15.54
N LEU A 193 -16.54 16.89 14.67
CA LEU A 193 -15.37 17.10 13.84
C LEU A 193 -15.69 16.73 12.40
N LYS A 194 -15.38 17.64 11.46
CA LYS A 194 -15.35 17.36 10.01
C LYS A 194 -13.89 17.39 9.55
N ILE A 195 -13.42 16.29 8.96
CA ILE A 195 -12.06 16.16 8.44
C ILE A 195 -12.15 16.05 6.91
N GLU A 196 -11.34 16.85 6.23
CA GLU A 196 -11.11 16.80 4.79
C GLU A 196 -9.63 16.52 4.58
N TYR A 197 -9.26 15.28 4.20
CA TYR A 197 -7.86 14.86 4.04
C TYR A 197 -7.18 15.45 2.80
N GLY A 198 -7.95 16.07 1.90
CA GLY A 198 -7.47 16.50 0.60
C GLY A 198 -7.31 15.33 -0.39
N ASN A 199 -7.22 15.68 -1.64
CA ASN A 199 -6.94 14.73 -2.72
C ASN A 199 -5.43 14.54 -2.88
N SER A 200 -5.01 13.51 -3.59
CA SER A 200 -3.60 13.30 -3.91
C SER A 200 -3.38 13.09 -5.40
N ILE A 201 -2.24 13.55 -5.89
CA ILE A 201 -1.72 13.24 -7.23
C ILE A 201 -0.36 12.62 -7.01
N TYR A 202 -0.05 11.57 -7.77
CA TYR A 202 1.24 10.92 -7.68
C TYR A 202 1.73 10.47 -9.04
N VAL A 203 3.04 10.44 -9.19
CA VAL A 203 3.75 9.92 -10.36
C VAL A 203 4.94 9.13 -9.86
N GLY A 204 5.24 8.02 -10.51
CA GLY A 204 6.35 7.17 -10.11
C GLY A 204 6.80 6.23 -11.22
N GLY A 205 7.82 5.45 -10.89
CA GLY A 205 8.33 4.41 -11.73
C GLY A 205 9.03 3.33 -10.92
N ASP A 206 8.98 2.12 -11.46
CA ASP A 206 9.61 0.95 -10.88
C ASP A 206 10.48 0.26 -11.91
N LEU A 207 11.60 -0.30 -11.45
CA LEU A 207 12.52 -1.12 -12.19
C LEU A 207 12.69 -2.45 -11.45
N SER A 208 12.52 -3.57 -12.15
CA SER A 208 12.82 -4.91 -11.62
C SER A 208 13.91 -5.52 -12.49
N ILE A 209 15.08 -5.74 -11.92
CA ILE A 209 16.24 -6.32 -12.60
C ILE A 209 16.25 -7.82 -12.32
N ILE A 210 16.14 -8.64 -13.33
CA ILE A 210 16.15 -10.11 -13.23
C ILE A 210 17.60 -10.56 -13.09
N LEU A 211 18.02 -10.89 -11.85
CA LEU A 211 19.37 -11.36 -11.56
C LEU A 211 19.53 -12.85 -11.86
N SER A 212 18.46 -13.62 -11.73
CA SER A 212 18.39 -15.03 -12.05
C SER A 212 16.92 -15.44 -12.25
N PRO A 213 16.62 -16.65 -12.73
CA PRO A 213 15.25 -17.12 -12.88
C PRO A 213 14.40 -17.08 -11.58
N LYS A 214 15.07 -16.99 -10.42
CA LYS A 214 14.40 -16.98 -9.12
C LYS A 214 14.50 -15.66 -8.36
N ILE A 215 15.39 -14.75 -8.77
CA ILE A 215 15.70 -13.55 -7.98
C ILE A 215 15.56 -12.31 -8.86
N THR A 216 14.76 -11.35 -8.40
CA THR A 216 14.74 -10.00 -8.95
C THR A 216 15.19 -8.99 -7.90
N LEU A 217 15.82 -7.92 -8.35
CA LEU A 217 16.08 -6.72 -7.57
C LEU A 217 15.09 -5.65 -8.01
N ASP A 218 14.37 -5.08 -7.05
CA ASP A 218 13.32 -4.11 -7.31
C ASP A 218 13.73 -2.72 -6.80
N LEU A 219 13.61 -1.71 -7.65
CA LEU A 219 13.90 -0.31 -7.37
C LEU A 219 12.67 0.51 -7.74
N GLY A 220 12.32 1.50 -6.92
CA GLY A 220 11.19 2.37 -7.21
C GLY A 220 11.40 3.80 -6.72
N ALA A 221 10.73 4.72 -7.39
CA ALA A 221 10.66 6.11 -6.98
C ALA A 221 9.25 6.65 -7.22
N GLU A 222 8.69 7.31 -6.22
CA GLU A 222 7.38 7.96 -6.32
C GLU A 222 7.47 9.38 -5.79
N GLN A 223 6.85 10.32 -6.49
CA GLN A 223 6.55 11.65 -6.00
C GLN A 223 5.04 11.80 -5.84
N ARG A 224 4.61 12.08 -4.62
CA ARG A 224 3.21 12.32 -4.29
C ARG A 224 2.99 13.73 -3.78
N PHE A 225 1.92 14.35 -4.22
CA PHE A 225 1.42 15.62 -3.72
C PHE A 225 0.08 15.39 -3.03
N GLN A 226 0.04 15.62 -1.73
CA GLN A 226 -1.18 15.59 -0.94
C GLN A 226 -1.71 16.99 -0.76
N MET A 227 -2.93 17.23 -1.22
CA MET A 227 -3.58 18.53 -1.12
C MET A 227 -3.88 18.91 0.33
N LYS A 228 -4.15 20.18 0.55
CA LYS A 228 -4.42 20.76 1.87
C LYS A 228 -5.47 19.96 2.65
N GLN A 229 -5.15 19.68 3.91
CA GLN A 229 -6.09 19.10 4.86
C GLN A 229 -6.86 20.23 5.58
N LYS A 230 -8.16 19.99 5.83
CA LYS A 230 -8.99 20.89 6.63
C LYS A 230 -9.67 20.16 7.76
N ILE A 231 -9.79 20.84 8.90
CA ILE A 231 -10.52 20.38 10.08
C ILE A 231 -11.57 21.44 10.41
N ASN A 232 -12.86 21.07 10.40
CA ASN A 232 -13.99 21.98 10.60
C ASN A 232 -13.97 23.21 9.65
N GLY A 233 -13.46 23.04 8.43
CA GLY A 233 -13.32 24.12 7.44
C GLY A 233 -12.02 24.92 7.56
N TYR A 234 -11.31 24.83 8.67
CA TYR A 234 -10.03 25.51 8.86
C TYR A 234 -8.89 24.67 8.27
N GLN A 235 -7.98 25.31 7.56
CA GLN A 235 -6.81 24.66 7.00
C GLN A 235 -5.88 24.16 8.12
N ASN A 236 -5.58 22.87 8.11
CA ASN A 236 -4.73 22.20 9.10
C ASN A 236 -3.33 21.86 8.55
N SER A 237 -3.19 21.79 7.26
CA SER A 237 -1.89 21.55 6.62
C SER A 237 -1.82 22.24 5.26
N GLU A 238 -0.60 22.58 4.83
CA GLU A 238 -0.31 22.97 3.46
C GLU A 238 -0.31 21.75 2.53
N VAL A 239 -0.11 22.01 1.22
CA VAL A 239 0.17 20.94 0.25
C VAL A 239 1.47 20.25 0.66
N ARG A 240 1.45 18.92 0.76
CA ARG A 240 2.60 18.13 1.15
C ARG A 240 3.21 17.47 -0.07
N SER A 241 4.51 17.62 -0.20
CA SER A 241 5.35 16.87 -1.15
C SER A 241 5.90 15.66 -0.42
N ILE A 242 5.64 14.47 -0.95
CA ILE A 242 5.96 13.18 -0.31
C ILE A 242 6.77 12.36 -1.33
N PRO A 243 8.08 12.64 -1.48
CA PRO A 243 8.97 11.79 -2.27
C PRO A 243 9.25 10.50 -1.51
N THR A 244 9.27 9.38 -2.22
CA THR A 244 9.57 8.06 -1.66
C THR A 244 10.48 7.31 -2.62
N LEU A 245 11.54 6.71 -2.09
CA LEU A 245 12.41 5.78 -2.79
C LEU A 245 12.19 4.39 -2.20
N SER A 246 12.17 3.38 -3.03
CA SER A 246 12.01 1.99 -2.62
C SER A 246 13.12 1.10 -3.19
N LEU A 247 13.52 0.12 -2.39
CA LEU A 247 14.46 -0.92 -2.74
C LEU A 247 13.88 -2.24 -2.23
N GLY A 248 13.96 -3.28 -3.05
CA GLY A 248 13.45 -4.59 -2.66
C GLY A 248 14.10 -5.72 -3.44
N SER A 249 13.71 -6.91 -3.10
CA SER A 249 14.06 -8.13 -3.83
C SER A 249 12.90 -9.10 -3.74
N THR A 250 12.66 -9.81 -4.84
CA THR A 250 11.65 -10.87 -4.91
C THR A 250 12.35 -12.20 -5.18
N TYR A 251 12.00 -13.20 -4.38
CA TYR A 251 12.44 -14.57 -4.54
C TYR A 251 11.26 -15.45 -4.94
N SER A 252 11.36 -16.06 -6.11
CA SER A 252 10.38 -17.04 -6.61
C SER A 252 10.70 -18.42 -6.03
N ILE A 253 9.83 -18.91 -5.15
CA ILE A 253 9.95 -20.25 -4.54
C ILE A 253 9.66 -21.30 -5.61
N ASN A 254 8.59 -21.10 -6.40
CA ASN A 254 8.17 -21.89 -7.53
C ASN A 254 7.37 -21.01 -8.52
N SER A 255 6.77 -21.61 -9.57
CA SER A 255 5.96 -20.92 -10.59
C SER A 255 4.74 -20.16 -10.02
N ASP A 256 4.25 -20.56 -8.87
CA ASP A 256 3.00 -20.05 -8.29
C ASP A 256 3.19 -19.28 -7.00
N THR A 257 4.40 -19.29 -6.43
CA THR A 257 4.67 -18.69 -5.12
C THR A 257 5.96 -17.90 -5.13
N ALA A 258 5.89 -16.65 -4.68
CA ALA A 258 7.06 -15.79 -4.51
C ALA A 258 6.98 -15.02 -3.18
N VAL A 259 8.12 -14.67 -2.65
CA VAL A 259 8.28 -13.80 -1.46
C VAL A 259 9.05 -12.56 -1.88
N SER A 260 8.49 -11.40 -1.53
CA SER A 260 9.17 -10.12 -1.75
C SER A 260 9.50 -9.48 -0.40
N VAL A 261 10.66 -8.87 -0.33
CA VAL A 261 11.08 -8.01 0.79
C VAL A 261 11.37 -6.64 0.22
N ASN A 262 10.84 -5.60 0.82
CA ASN A 262 11.05 -4.23 0.37
C ASN A 262 11.24 -3.27 1.53
N ALA A 263 12.01 -2.22 1.28
CA ALA A 263 12.17 -1.07 2.15
C ALA A 263 11.88 0.20 1.34
N SER A 264 11.19 1.15 1.94
CA SER A 264 10.94 2.45 1.33
C SER A 264 11.32 3.56 2.31
N PHE A 265 11.88 4.62 1.78
CA PHE A 265 12.39 5.75 2.53
C PHE A 265 11.78 7.05 2.00
N GLY A 266 11.37 7.90 2.92
CA GLY A 266 10.87 9.21 2.58
C GLY A 266 11.98 10.25 2.44
N GLY A 267 11.83 11.16 1.49
CA GLY A 267 12.78 12.26 1.24
C GLY A 267 12.35 13.61 1.80
N SER A 268 11.31 13.69 2.63
CA SER A 268 10.84 14.94 3.22
C SER A 268 10.23 14.73 4.60
N SER A 269 10.08 15.79 5.38
CA SER A 269 9.40 15.76 6.69
C SER A 269 7.92 15.37 6.61
N ALA A 270 7.33 15.37 5.42
CA ALA A 270 5.96 14.92 5.17
C ALA A 270 5.90 13.44 4.77
N SER A 271 7.03 12.82 4.45
CA SER A 271 7.13 11.40 4.11
C SER A 271 7.26 10.55 5.39
N PRO A 272 6.87 9.27 5.35
CA PRO A 272 7.29 8.32 6.38
C PRO A 272 8.82 8.25 6.40
N ASP A 273 9.40 8.11 7.58
CA ASP A 273 10.85 7.93 7.71
C ASP A 273 11.29 6.64 7.02
N SER A 274 10.56 5.56 7.29
CA SER A 274 10.80 4.26 6.66
C SER A 274 9.55 3.38 6.66
N ILE A 275 9.45 2.56 5.63
CA ILE A 275 8.50 1.46 5.54
C ILE A 275 9.31 0.21 5.19
N PHE A 276 9.16 -0.84 5.98
CA PHE A 276 9.71 -2.16 5.67
C PHE A 276 8.57 -3.13 5.45
N GLY A 277 8.63 -3.91 4.38
CA GLY A 277 7.56 -4.82 4.00
C GLY A 277 8.06 -6.21 3.60
N ILE A 278 7.23 -7.21 3.91
CA ILE A 278 7.37 -8.57 3.40
C ILE A 278 6.04 -8.96 2.79
N SER A 279 6.07 -9.49 1.57
CA SER A 279 4.86 -9.91 0.86
C SER A 279 5.01 -11.34 0.35
N LEU A 280 3.97 -12.14 0.54
CA LEU A 280 3.83 -13.47 -0.04
C LEU A 280 2.82 -13.39 -1.18
N TRP A 281 3.28 -13.77 -2.36
CA TRP A 281 2.50 -13.86 -3.59
C TRP A 281 2.16 -15.32 -3.85
N LYS A 282 0.90 -15.60 -4.13
CA LYS A 282 0.46 -16.95 -4.49
C LYS A 282 -0.56 -16.91 -5.62
N LYS A 283 -0.37 -17.79 -6.60
CA LYS A 283 -1.30 -18.06 -7.68
C LYS A 283 -1.99 -19.41 -7.42
N PHE A 284 -3.27 -19.52 -7.75
CA PHE A 284 -4.10 -20.73 -7.56
C PHE A 284 -4.61 -21.23 -8.90
#